data_6451d36119e55c11d3b5ac114611783e
#
_entry.id   6451d36119e55c11d3b5ac114611783e
#
_cell.length_a   1.000
_cell.length_b   1.000
_cell.length_c   1.000
_cell.angle_alpha   90.00
_cell.angle_beta   90.00
_cell.angle_gamma   90.00
#
_symmetry.space_group_name_H-M   'P 1'
#
loop_
_entity.id
_entity.type
_entity.pdbx_description
1 polymer ?
#
loop_
_entity_poly.entity_id
_entity_poly.type
_entity_poly.pdbx_seq_one_letter_code
_entity_poly.pdbx_strand_id
1 'polypeptide(L)'
;MVIQRKPTNDMHGDSIVIGTHPRKSRGGIRWLLTSIAVLVIGLLLAFTAIGGWGFVANLRGPAAPYDAARLPPAPDYASADTWLALPGRGGLERSTPRGVVAVDERAAAADVFFVHPTTFKGSPVWVAPADASDTAAPLNPPVLLDQVSVFNGCCRLYAPHYRQATLAALKLPAAMDVAYSDVARAFRFYMAHFNRGRPFIIASHSQGTAHAVRLLQQEILGTPLRLRLVAAYLIGGYVPDSFGELGLPVCDTPRQTGCVLSYNSSETGRSGARMIVDNKTYWWRGALTTHGRSNAVCVNPLTWRREGGSDPRPVAPATANPGSLPFPTAPFGNTAKPMPALISNLTGATCRAGLLDVDVPWLAGWGFTDKLRVAFGSYHLNDYGLFYASLRQNAEDRVTGWRSQHRQLDLSTRT
;
A
#
# COMPACT_ATOMS: atom_id res chain seq x y z
N MET A 1 -3.90 4.33 101.51
CA MET A 1 -2.81 3.58 102.16
C MET A 1 -1.59 3.74 101.25
N VAL A 2 -0.74 4.80 101.50
CA VAL A 2 0.53 4.66 102.15
C VAL A 2 1.48 3.71 101.37
N ILE A 3 2.56 4.10 100.78
CA ILE A 3 3.81 4.78 101.20
C ILE A 3 4.69 4.83 99.94
N GLN A 4 5.31 5.93 99.52
CA GLN A 4 6.71 6.37 99.62
C GLN A 4 7.74 5.41 98.94
N ARG A 5 8.74 5.84 98.26
CA ARG A 5 9.70 6.95 98.14
C ARG A 5 10.62 6.71 96.92
N LYS A 6 10.91 7.68 96.12
CA LYS A 6 12.18 8.35 95.73
C LYS A 6 13.53 7.55 95.89
N PRO A 7 14.56 8.10 95.23
CA PRO A 7 14.98 8.31 93.83
C PRO A 7 16.38 7.67 93.57
N THR A 8 16.84 7.60 92.36
CA THR A 8 18.28 7.77 92.05
C THR A 8 18.49 8.30 90.63
N ASN A 9 19.26 9.34 90.57
CA ASN A 9 19.91 9.91 89.38
C ASN A 9 20.73 8.85 88.66
N ASP A 10 20.68 8.84 87.32
CA ASP A 10 21.88 8.60 86.53
C ASP A 10 21.76 9.38 85.23
N MET A 11 22.71 10.31 85.06
CA MET A 11 22.98 11.03 83.83
C MET A 11 23.59 10.08 82.83
N HIS A 12 22.94 9.88 81.65
CA HIS A 12 23.62 9.40 80.44
C HIS A 12 23.28 10.28 79.29
N GLY A 13 24.34 10.82 78.68
CA GLY A 13 24.29 11.85 77.69
C GLY A 13 23.57 11.37 76.38
N ASP A 14 22.69 12.20 75.91
CA ASP A 14 22.08 12.11 74.59
C ASP A 14 23.14 12.31 73.50
N SER A 15 23.59 11.21 72.92
CA SER A 15 24.38 11.25 71.68
C SER A 15 23.46 11.55 70.53
N ILE A 16 23.49 12.77 70.06
CA ILE A 16 22.85 13.22 68.81
C ILE A 16 23.49 12.42 67.67
N VAL A 17 22.81 11.40 67.14
CA VAL A 17 23.18 10.73 65.88
C VAL A 17 22.84 11.67 64.76
N ILE A 18 23.83 12.41 64.26
CA ILE A 18 23.70 13.18 63.00
C ILE A 18 23.63 12.13 61.89
N GLY A 19 22.38 11.90 61.40
CA GLY A 19 22.15 11.08 60.22
C GLY A 19 22.85 11.70 59.01
N THR A 20 23.90 11.07 58.53
CA THR A 20 24.54 11.42 57.26
C THR A 20 23.60 11.00 56.13
N HIS A 21 22.88 11.96 55.54
CA HIS A 21 22.20 11.71 54.30
C HIS A 21 23.19 11.20 53.23
N PRO A 22 22.91 10.08 52.57
CA PRO A 22 23.80 9.59 51.52
C PRO A 22 23.88 10.66 50.42
N ARG A 23 25.03 11.27 50.25
CA ARG A 23 25.36 12.11 49.12
C ARG A 23 25.11 11.29 47.85
N LYS A 24 24.02 11.54 47.13
CA LYS A 24 23.79 10.97 45.78
C LYS A 24 25.05 11.19 44.97
N SER A 25 25.75 10.11 44.65
CA SER A 25 27.06 10.17 44.02
C SER A 25 26.89 10.86 42.64
N ARG A 26 27.54 12.00 42.47
CA ARG A 26 27.63 12.71 41.18
C ARG A 26 28.17 11.80 40.07
N GLY A 27 28.83 10.69 40.39
CA GLY A 27 29.28 9.66 39.47
C GLY A 27 28.13 8.92 38.77
N GLY A 28 27.13 8.46 39.54
CA GLY A 28 26.01 7.73 38.94
C GLY A 28 25.21 8.52 37.88
N ILE A 29 25.02 9.83 38.12
CA ILE A 29 24.35 10.71 37.15
C ILE A 29 25.20 10.89 35.89
N ARG A 30 26.52 11.03 36.03
CA ARG A 30 27.44 11.15 34.90
C ARG A 30 27.42 9.88 34.04
N TRP A 31 27.51 8.72 34.64
CA TRP A 31 27.42 7.44 33.92
C TRP A 31 26.08 7.26 33.19
N LEU A 32 24.98 7.63 33.86
CA LEU A 32 23.65 7.58 33.22
C LEU A 32 23.58 8.50 32.01
N LEU A 33 24.03 9.76 32.15
CA LEU A 33 24.04 10.72 31.03
C LEU A 33 24.95 10.27 29.88
N THR A 34 26.13 9.70 30.19
CA THR A 34 27.02 9.15 29.15
C THR A 34 26.37 7.97 28.43
N SER A 35 25.74 7.05 29.16
CA SER A 35 25.04 5.91 28.55
C SER A 35 23.89 6.35 27.66
N ILE A 36 23.11 7.34 28.08
CA ILE A 36 22.04 7.95 27.27
C ILE A 36 22.63 8.60 26.00
N ALA A 37 23.72 9.37 26.14
CA ALA A 37 24.38 10.00 24.99
C ALA A 37 24.89 8.99 23.98
N VAL A 38 25.54 7.91 24.42
CA VAL A 38 26.01 6.81 23.56
C VAL A 38 24.84 6.13 22.86
N LEU A 39 23.73 5.87 23.56
CA LEU A 39 22.53 5.29 22.97
C LEU A 39 21.94 6.22 21.90
N VAL A 40 21.79 7.52 22.20
CA VAL A 40 21.26 8.51 21.25
C VAL A 40 22.16 8.63 20.01
N ILE A 41 23.48 8.68 20.19
CA ILE A 41 24.44 8.70 19.07
C ILE A 41 24.31 7.43 18.25
N GLY A 42 24.23 6.25 18.87
CA GLY A 42 24.02 4.98 18.18
C GLY A 42 22.73 4.95 17.38
N LEU A 43 21.65 5.45 17.95
CA LEU A 43 20.34 5.57 17.25
C LEU A 43 20.40 6.55 16.07
N LEU A 44 21.08 7.69 16.23
CA LEU A 44 21.26 8.67 15.14
C LEU A 44 22.12 8.10 14.01
N LEU A 45 23.20 7.38 14.34
CA LEU A 45 24.03 6.72 13.35
C LEU A 45 23.26 5.62 12.60
N ALA A 46 22.51 4.80 13.32
CA ALA A 46 21.63 3.79 12.73
C ALA A 46 20.57 4.44 11.81
N PHE A 47 19.92 5.51 12.28
CA PHE A 47 18.95 6.26 11.51
C PHE A 47 19.55 6.86 10.21
N THR A 48 20.78 7.37 10.30
CA THR A 48 21.53 7.88 9.15
C THR A 48 21.87 6.75 8.16
N ALA A 49 22.38 5.63 8.67
CA ALA A 49 22.78 4.46 7.87
C ALA A 49 21.61 3.87 7.07
N ILE A 50 20.40 3.87 7.64
CA ILE A 50 19.19 3.39 6.94
C ILE A 50 18.54 4.46 6.03
N GLY A 51 19.19 5.61 5.81
CA GLY A 51 18.65 6.68 4.96
C GLY A 51 17.45 7.41 5.58
N GLY A 52 17.35 7.47 6.90
CA GLY A 52 16.25 8.11 7.61
C GLY A 52 16.11 9.60 7.32
N TRP A 53 17.23 10.31 7.16
CA TRP A 53 17.20 11.74 6.81
C TRP A 53 16.62 12.01 5.42
N GLY A 54 16.93 11.15 4.43
CA GLY A 54 16.32 11.23 3.11
C GLY A 54 14.79 11.01 3.16
N PHE A 55 14.33 10.09 4.00
CA PHE A 55 12.89 9.90 4.22
C PHE A 55 12.24 11.15 4.86
N VAL A 56 12.86 11.75 5.87
CA VAL A 56 12.36 13.00 6.50
C VAL A 56 12.35 14.15 5.50
N ALA A 57 13.39 14.28 4.66
CA ALA A 57 13.44 15.30 3.60
C ALA A 57 12.29 15.13 2.60
N ASN A 58 12.02 13.90 2.17
CA ASN A 58 10.89 13.60 1.26
C ASN A 58 9.52 13.88 1.90
N LEU A 59 9.37 13.74 3.21
CA LEU A 59 8.14 14.10 3.91
C LEU A 59 7.97 15.62 4.07
N ARG A 60 9.05 16.36 4.25
CA ARG A 60 9.01 17.83 4.38
C ARG A 60 8.74 18.53 3.07
N GLY A 61 9.15 17.93 1.95
CA GLY A 61 9.06 18.52 0.63
C GLY A 61 10.09 19.63 0.37
N PRO A 62 9.99 20.32 -0.77
CA PRO A 62 10.89 21.40 -1.13
C PRO A 62 10.66 22.65 -0.25
N ALA A 63 11.70 23.45 -0.06
CA ALA A 63 11.62 24.72 0.66
C ALA A 63 10.77 25.78 -0.08
N ALA A 64 10.80 25.74 -1.43
CA ALA A 64 9.97 26.63 -2.25
C ALA A 64 8.50 26.14 -2.26
N PRO A 65 7.53 27.08 -2.25
CA PRO A 65 6.12 26.73 -2.39
C PRO A 65 5.84 26.04 -3.75
N TYR A 66 4.69 25.37 -3.82
CA TYR A 66 4.22 24.81 -5.09
C TYR A 66 4.00 25.94 -6.12
N ASP A 67 4.52 25.72 -7.33
CA ASP A 67 4.40 26.64 -8.46
C ASP A 67 4.03 25.84 -9.72
N ALA A 68 2.85 26.09 -10.25
CA ALA A 68 2.35 25.43 -11.47
C ALA A 68 3.17 25.77 -12.72
N ALA A 69 3.89 26.92 -12.72
CA ALA A 69 4.77 27.27 -13.84
C ALA A 69 6.08 26.46 -13.90
N ARG A 70 6.39 25.72 -12.82
CA ARG A 70 7.62 24.92 -12.69
C ARG A 70 7.36 23.40 -12.74
N LEU A 71 6.24 23.01 -13.31
CA LEU A 71 5.92 21.58 -13.46
C LEU A 71 6.84 20.94 -14.51
N PRO A 72 7.26 19.67 -14.28
CA PRO A 72 7.96 18.91 -15.31
C PRO A 72 7.06 18.72 -16.54
N PRO A 73 7.66 18.45 -17.72
CA PRO A 73 6.91 18.20 -18.95
C PRO A 73 5.89 17.07 -18.78
N ALA A 74 4.76 17.24 -19.43
CA ALA A 74 3.73 16.20 -19.43
C ALA A 74 4.16 15.03 -20.34
N PRO A 75 3.92 13.74 -19.92
CA PRO A 75 4.28 12.59 -20.74
C PRO A 75 3.55 12.58 -22.08
N ASP A 76 4.24 12.16 -23.15
CA ASP A 76 3.62 11.82 -24.44
C ASP A 76 3.37 10.31 -24.52
N TYR A 77 2.13 9.88 -24.34
CA TYR A 77 1.77 8.47 -24.32
C TYR A 77 1.83 7.75 -25.68
N ALA A 78 2.14 8.46 -26.76
CA ALA A 78 2.50 7.83 -28.02
C ALA A 78 3.91 7.21 -27.97
N SER A 79 4.79 7.71 -27.10
CA SER A 79 6.11 7.12 -26.86
C SER A 79 6.00 5.89 -25.93
N ALA A 80 6.66 4.80 -26.33
CA ALA A 80 6.74 3.59 -25.53
C ALA A 80 7.47 3.82 -24.19
N ASP A 81 8.37 4.80 -24.11
CA ASP A 81 9.16 5.09 -22.92
C ASP A 81 8.37 5.78 -21.82
N THR A 82 7.16 6.27 -22.11
CA THR A 82 6.24 6.81 -21.11
C THR A 82 5.38 5.74 -20.45
N TRP A 83 5.67 4.48 -20.72
CA TRP A 83 5.00 3.32 -20.10
C TRP A 83 5.99 2.54 -19.26
N LEU A 84 5.68 2.38 -17.97
CA LEU A 84 6.39 1.51 -17.04
C LEU A 84 6.22 0.02 -17.43
N ALA A 85 5.01 -0.37 -17.88
CA ALA A 85 4.71 -1.66 -18.48
C ALA A 85 3.92 -1.45 -19.77
N LEU A 86 4.36 -2.13 -20.84
CA LEU A 86 3.72 -2.10 -22.15
C LEU A 86 3.91 -3.46 -22.84
N PRO A 87 2.85 -4.10 -23.37
CA PRO A 87 2.96 -5.39 -24.06
C PRO A 87 3.99 -5.37 -25.20
N GLY A 88 4.72 -6.47 -25.32
CA GLY A 88 5.77 -6.64 -26.33
C GLY A 88 7.15 -6.12 -25.93
N ARG A 89 7.31 -5.44 -24.80
CA ARG A 89 8.64 -4.97 -24.32
C ARG A 89 9.38 -6.03 -23.49
N GLY A 90 8.68 -7.03 -22.93
CA GLY A 90 9.30 -8.11 -22.14
C GLY A 90 9.98 -7.62 -20.86
N GLY A 91 9.34 -6.67 -20.15
CA GLY A 91 9.87 -6.08 -18.92
C GLY A 91 9.66 -6.97 -17.68
N LEU A 92 9.99 -6.43 -16.51
CA LEU A 92 9.91 -7.11 -15.21
C LEU A 92 8.49 -7.54 -14.84
N GLU A 93 7.48 -6.89 -15.36
CA GLU A 93 6.06 -7.27 -15.20
C GLU A 93 5.73 -8.64 -15.79
N ARG A 94 6.60 -9.18 -16.65
CA ARG A 94 6.47 -10.52 -17.23
C ARG A 94 7.11 -11.61 -16.37
N SER A 95 7.87 -11.21 -15.35
CA SER A 95 8.49 -12.16 -14.41
C SER A 95 7.44 -12.92 -13.62
N THR A 96 7.79 -14.14 -13.22
CA THR A 96 6.92 -14.99 -12.40
C THR A 96 7.70 -15.63 -11.25
N PRO A 97 7.08 -15.89 -10.11
CA PRO A 97 7.65 -16.74 -9.08
C PRO A 97 7.99 -18.14 -9.62
N ARG A 98 8.95 -18.80 -8.99
CA ARG A 98 9.33 -20.18 -9.37
C ARG A 98 8.10 -21.11 -9.39
N GLY A 99 7.89 -21.79 -10.49
CA GLY A 99 6.76 -22.71 -10.68
C GLY A 99 5.48 -22.04 -11.18
N VAL A 100 5.49 -20.73 -11.40
CA VAL A 100 4.36 -19.97 -11.95
C VAL A 100 4.67 -19.60 -13.40
N VAL A 101 3.67 -19.62 -14.28
CA VAL A 101 3.81 -19.33 -15.71
C VAL A 101 2.95 -18.14 -16.10
N ALA A 102 3.53 -17.18 -16.83
CA ALA A 102 2.79 -16.08 -17.43
C ALA A 102 2.09 -16.54 -18.72
N VAL A 103 0.86 -16.04 -18.97
CA VAL A 103 0.20 -16.26 -20.25
C VAL A 103 0.94 -15.57 -21.39
N ASP A 104 0.93 -16.15 -22.58
CA ASP A 104 1.36 -15.43 -23.79
C ASP A 104 0.48 -14.18 -23.97
N GLU A 105 1.09 -13.02 -24.16
CA GLU A 105 0.37 -11.75 -24.32
C GLU A 105 -0.60 -11.77 -25.51
N ARG A 106 -0.29 -12.54 -26.57
CA ARG A 106 -1.17 -12.71 -27.73
C ARG A 106 -2.42 -13.52 -27.38
N ALA A 107 -2.29 -14.49 -26.47
CA ALA A 107 -3.36 -15.33 -25.98
C ALA A 107 -4.12 -14.74 -24.77
N ALA A 108 -3.59 -13.68 -24.17
CA ALA A 108 -4.18 -13.04 -22.99
C ALA A 108 -5.65 -12.64 -23.27
N ALA A 109 -6.52 -12.97 -22.32
CA ALA A 109 -7.98 -12.85 -22.51
C ALA A 109 -8.51 -11.43 -22.19
N ALA A 110 -7.77 -10.65 -21.42
CA ALA A 110 -8.13 -9.30 -20.98
C ALA A 110 -6.89 -8.40 -20.97
N ASP A 111 -7.11 -7.14 -20.62
CA ASP A 111 -6.05 -6.17 -20.35
C ASP A 111 -6.08 -5.74 -18.88
N VAL A 112 -4.94 -5.29 -18.33
CA VAL A 112 -4.88 -4.55 -17.07
C VAL A 112 -4.30 -3.17 -17.34
N PHE A 113 -5.01 -2.15 -16.87
CA PHE A 113 -4.47 -0.80 -16.74
C PHE A 113 -4.12 -0.57 -15.26
N PHE A 114 -2.81 -0.52 -15.00
CA PHE A 114 -2.27 -0.43 -13.64
C PHE A 114 -1.80 0.98 -13.32
N VAL A 115 -2.29 1.57 -12.23
CA VAL A 115 -1.84 2.88 -11.73
C VAL A 115 -0.94 2.67 -10.52
N HIS A 116 0.36 2.91 -10.73
CA HIS A 116 1.38 2.60 -9.74
C HIS A 116 1.37 3.53 -8.51
N PRO A 117 1.94 3.11 -7.36
CA PRO A 117 2.08 3.96 -6.17
C PRO A 117 3.10 5.08 -6.37
N THR A 118 3.30 5.90 -5.32
CA THR A 118 4.43 6.83 -5.25
C THR A 118 5.74 6.04 -5.24
N THR A 119 6.52 6.14 -6.30
CA THR A 119 7.82 5.44 -6.46
C THR A 119 9.01 6.37 -6.35
N PHE A 120 8.81 7.66 -6.54
CA PHE A 120 9.85 8.67 -6.55
C PHE A 120 10.43 8.93 -5.15
N LYS A 121 11.78 8.90 -5.06
CA LYS A 121 12.58 9.20 -3.87
C LYS A 121 13.76 10.12 -4.18
N GLY A 122 13.73 10.80 -5.32
CA GLY A 122 14.77 11.76 -5.73
C GLY A 122 14.78 13.04 -4.89
N SER A 123 15.39 14.08 -5.43
CA SER A 123 15.45 15.39 -4.77
C SER A 123 14.05 15.94 -4.44
N PRO A 124 13.86 16.67 -3.32
CA PRO A 124 12.57 17.19 -2.92
C PRO A 124 11.94 18.08 -4.00
N VAL A 125 10.84 17.61 -4.58
CA VAL A 125 9.96 18.34 -5.51
C VAL A 125 8.51 18.10 -5.11
N TRP A 126 7.58 18.95 -5.53
CA TRP A 126 6.15 18.73 -5.26
C TRP A 126 5.56 17.67 -6.22
N VAL A 127 5.97 17.75 -7.47
CA VAL A 127 5.53 16.85 -8.54
C VAL A 127 6.78 16.25 -9.17
N ALA A 128 6.90 14.94 -9.16
CA ALA A 128 8.04 14.23 -9.74
C ALA A 128 7.91 14.17 -11.27
N PRO A 129 9.01 14.23 -12.02
CA PRO A 129 9.00 14.01 -13.46
C PRO A 129 8.53 12.58 -13.78
N ALA A 130 7.80 12.42 -14.89
CA ALA A 130 7.32 11.12 -15.32
C ALA A 130 8.43 10.20 -15.84
N ASP A 131 9.49 10.79 -16.36
CA ASP A 131 10.71 10.13 -16.89
C ASP A 131 11.80 9.96 -15.82
N ALA A 132 11.42 10.02 -14.53
CA ALA A 132 12.37 9.82 -13.45
C ALA A 132 13.13 8.48 -13.61
N SER A 133 14.47 8.54 -13.57
CA SER A 133 15.30 7.35 -13.63
C SER A 133 15.03 6.37 -12.48
N ASP A 134 15.38 5.10 -12.63
CA ASP A 134 15.25 4.09 -11.56
C ASP A 134 16.02 4.48 -10.28
N THR A 135 17.08 5.28 -10.39
CA THR A 135 17.79 5.83 -9.23
C THR A 135 16.91 6.81 -8.45
N ALA A 136 16.12 7.64 -9.14
CA ALA A 136 15.19 8.59 -8.53
C ALA A 136 13.84 7.95 -8.17
N ALA A 137 13.45 6.88 -8.87
CA ALA A 137 12.24 6.11 -8.65
C ALA A 137 12.53 4.62 -8.34
N PRO A 138 13.29 4.31 -7.27
CA PRO A 138 13.81 2.96 -7.01
C PRO A 138 12.74 1.92 -6.67
N LEU A 139 11.49 2.32 -6.55
CA LEU A 139 10.37 1.40 -6.34
C LEU A 139 9.72 0.93 -7.65
N ASN A 140 10.11 1.46 -8.82
CA ASN A 140 9.58 0.99 -10.11
C ASN A 140 9.81 -0.52 -10.32
N PRO A 141 11.06 -1.05 -10.21
CA PRO A 141 11.30 -2.48 -10.39
C PRO A 141 10.51 -3.37 -9.41
N PRO A 142 10.49 -3.13 -8.09
CA PRO A 142 9.68 -3.95 -7.18
C PRO A 142 8.18 -3.84 -7.44
N VAL A 143 7.67 -2.68 -7.86
CA VAL A 143 6.25 -2.54 -8.24
C VAL A 143 5.92 -3.43 -9.44
N LEU A 144 6.79 -3.49 -10.45
CA LEU A 144 6.60 -4.38 -11.59
C LEU A 144 6.62 -5.85 -11.19
N LEU A 145 7.56 -6.24 -10.31
CA LEU A 145 7.74 -7.63 -9.87
C LEU A 145 6.66 -8.12 -8.91
N ASP A 146 6.17 -7.27 -8.02
CA ASP A 146 5.30 -7.65 -6.92
C ASP A 146 3.82 -7.34 -7.18
N GLN A 147 3.54 -6.21 -7.84
CA GLN A 147 2.18 -5.72 -8.01
C GLN A 147 1.65 -5.93 -9.43
N VAL A 148 2.40 -5.51 -10.46
CA VAL A 148 1.94 -5.60 -11.84
C VAL A 148 1.98 -7.04 -12.34
N SER A 149 3.03 -7.80 -12.01
CA SER A 149 3.20 -9.18 -12.47
C SER A 149 2.11 -10.14 -11.97
N VAL A 150 1.43 -9.81 -10.88
CA VAL A 150 0.26 -10.56 -10.39
C VAL A 150 -0.74 -10.88 -11.51
N PHE A 151 -0.90 -9.94 -12.44
CA PHE A 151 -1.91 -10.04 -13.50
C PHE A 151 -1.39 -10.69 -14.79
N ASN A 152 -0.13 -11.09 -14.88
CA ASN A 152 0.42 -11.66 -16.10
C ASN A 152 -0.06 -13.10 -16.41
N GLY A 153 -0.88 -13.70 -15.54
CA GLY A 153 -1.55 -15.01 -15.76
C GLY A 153 -2.78 -14.93 -16.66
N CYS A 154 -3.38 -13.75 -16.82
CA CYS A 154 -4.60 -13.58 -17.61
C CYS A 154 -4.51 -12.49 -18.67
N CYS A 155 -3.59 -11.55 -18.52
CA CYS A 155 -3.80 -10.23 -19.06
C CYS A 155 -2.57 -9.65 -19.73
N ARG A 156 -2.77 -8.74 -20.71
CA ARG A 156 -1.77 -7.81 -21.19
C ARG A 156 -1.68 -6.65 -20.20
N LEU A 157 -0.47 -6.21 -19.92
CA LEU A 157 -0.19 -5.28 -18.82
C LEU A 157 0.20 -3.90 -19.37
N TYR A 158 -0.55 -2.90 -18.94
CA TYR A 158 -0.34 -1.49 -19.28
C TYR A 158 -0.21 -0.69 -17.97
N ALA A 159 0.95 -0.09 -17.74
CA ALA A 159 1.18 0.80 -16.60
C ALA A 159 1.85 2.07 -17.12
N PRO A 160 1.19 3.22 -17.11
CA PRO A 160 1.80 4.47 -17.54
C PRO A 160 2.76 5.01 -16.48
N HIS A 161 3.85 5.64 -16.91
CA HIS A 161 4.49 6.65 -16.10
C HIS A 161 3.62 7.89 -16.02
N TYR A 162 3.60 8.56 -14.88
CA TYR A 162 2.88 9.82 -14.71
C TYR A 162 3.64 10.75 -13.76
N ARG A 163 3.43 12.05 -13.86
CA ARG A 163 4.00 13.02 -12.93
C ARG A 163 3.35 12.87 -11.56
N GLN A 164 3.92 11.99 -10.75
CA GLN A 164 3.36 11.64 -9.45
C GLN A 164 3.53 12.76 -8.42
N ALA A 165 2.55 12.96 -7.55
CA ALA A 165 2.73 13.75 -6.35
C ALA A 165 3.74 13.05 -5.44
N THR A 166 4.71 13.79 -4.92
CA THR A 166 5.69 13.22 -3.98
C THR A 166 5.06 12.98 -2.60
N LEU A 167 5.75 12.29 -1.70
CA LEU A 167 5.21 12.00 -0.36
C LEU A 167 4.76 13.27 0.39
N ALA A 168 5.49 14.39 0.24
CA ALA A 168 5.13 15.68 0.81
C ALA A 168 3.87 16.28 0.18
N ALA A 169 3.59 15.96 -1.07
CA ALA A 169 2.52 16.54 -1.87
C ALA A 169 1.22 15.72 -1.88
N LEU A 170 1.17 14.56 -1.23
CA LEU A 170 -0.03 13.72 -1.20
C LEU A 170 -1.28 14.41 -0.61
N LYS A 171 -1.08 15.44 0.19
CA LYS A 171 -2.17 16.27 0.74
C LYS A 171 -2.38 17.59 -0.02
N LEU A 172 -1.63 17.83 -1.11
CA LEU A 172 -1.72 19.03 -1.92
C LEU A 172 -2.62 18.76 -3.15
N PRO A 173 -3.86 19.26 -3.17
CA PRO A 173 -4.80 18.98 -4.26
C PRO A 173 -4.23 19.29 -5.65
N ALA A 174 -3.53 20.42 -5.81
CA ALA A 174 -2.95 20.83 -7.09
C ALA A 174 -1.92 19.82 -7.64
N ALA A 175 -1.07 19.23 -6.79
CA ALA A 175 -0.13 18.22 -7.21
C ALA A 175 -0.82 16.89 -7.55
N MET A 176 -1.85 16.51 -6.79
CA MET A 176 -2.67 15.34 -7.08
C MET A 176 -3.47 15.51 -8.36
N ASP A 177 -3.94 16.72 -8.69
CA ASP A 177 -4.64 17.00 -9.96
C ASP A 177 -3.71 16.87 -11.16
N VAL A 178 -2.45 17.32 -11.07
CA VAL A 178 -1.44 17.09 -12.12
C VAL A 178 -1.24 15.59 -12.35
N ALA A 179 -1.02 14.84 -11.30
CA ALA A 179 -0.83 13.39 -11.38
C ALA A 179 -2.06 12.70 -11.99
N TYR A 180 -3.26 13.05 -11.53
CA TYR A 180 -4.50 12.50 -12.09
C TYR A 180 -4.68 12.87 -13.57
N SER A 181 -4.35 14.10 -13.98
CA SER A 181 -4.49 14.53 -15.38
C SER A 181 -3.67 13.66 -16.34
N ASP A 182 -2.48 13.24 -15.91
CA ASP A 182 -1.63 12.34 -16.67
C ASP A 182 -2.23 10.93 -16.71
N VAL A 183 -2.68 10.38 -15.58
CA VAL A 183 -3.34 9.06 -15.52
C VAL A 183 -4.57 9.02 -16.44
N ALA A 184 -5.41 10.07 -16.43
CA ALA A 184 -6.59 10.14 -17.29
C ALA A 184 -6.20 10.22 -18.78
N ARG A 185 -5.17 11.00 -19.14
CA ARG A 185 -4.65 11.07 -20.53
C ARG A 185 -4.09 9.72 -20.98
N ALA A 186 -3.33 9.06 -20.11
CA ALA A 186 -2.80 7.72 -20.39
C ALA A 186 -3.92 6.70 -20.63
N PHE A 187 -4.96 6.74 -19.79
CA PHE A 187 -6.10 5.84 -19.92
C PHE A 187 -6.88 6.09 -21.23
N ARG A 188 -7.12 7.34 -21.57
CA ARG A 188 -7.79 7.67 -22.85
C ARG A 188 -6.94 7.22 -24.04
N PHE A 189 -5.62 7.43 -24.00
CA PHE A 189 -4.70 6.95 -25.02
C PHE A 189 -4.73 5.41 -25.13
N TYR A 190 -4.66 4.71 -24.00
CA TYR A 190 -4.77 3.25 -23.95
C TYR A 190 -6.08 2.75 -24.56
N MET A 191 -7.23 3.36 -24.24
CA MET A 191 -8.51 2.99 -24.79
C MET A 191 -8.58 3.22 -26.30
N ALA A 192 -8.03 4.32 -26.80
CA ALA A 192 -8.06 4.68 -28.21
C ALA A 192 -7.12 3.82 -29.08
N HIS A 193 -5.93 3.47 -28.56
CA HIS A 193 -4.87 2.90 -29.39
C HIS A 193 -4.53 1.44 -29.08
N PHE A 194 -4.71 0.98 -27.84
CA PHE A 194 -4.23 -0.32 -27.39
C PHE A 194 -5.34 -1.32 -27.05
N ASN A 195 -6.42 -0.89 -26.40
CA ASN A 195 -7.42 -1.79 -25.84
C ASN A 195 -8.24 -2.53 -26.91
N ARG A 196 -8.59 -1.87 -28.02
CA ARG A 196 -9.31 -2.47 -29.17
C ARG A 196 -10.58 -3.24 -28.76
N GLY A 197 -11.37 -2.69 -27.83
CA GLY A 197 -12.63 -3.28 -27.40
C GLY A 197 -12.53 -4.46 -26.43
N ARG A 198 -11.34 -4.80 -25.95
CA ARG A 198 -11.11 -5.93 -25.01
C ARG A 198 -11.67 -5.64 -23.62
N PRO A 199 -12.07 -6.70 -22.87
CA PRO A 199 -12.34 -6.54 -21.44
C PRO A 199 -11.08 -6.12 -20.71
N PHE A 200 -11.25 -5.36 -19.62
CA PHE A 200 -10.11 -4.84 -18.88
C PHE A 200 -10.34 -4.82 -17.36
N ILE A 201 -9.23 -4.85 -16.64
CA ILE A 201 -9.15 -4.65 -15.20
C ILE A 201 -8.51 -3.27 -14.96
N ILE A 202 -9.02 -2.51 -14.01
CA ILE A 202 -8.29 -1.41 -13.39
C ILE A 202 -7.60 -1.94 -12.14
N ALA A 203 -6.30 -1.75 -12.04
CA ALA A 203 -5.56 -2.14 -10.85
C ALA A 203 -4.70 -0.97 -10.37
N SER A 204 -4.49 -0.87 -9.06
CA SER A 204 -3.79 0.27 -8.49
C SER A 204 -3.26 0.01 -7.09
N HIS A 205 -2.29 0.82 -6.67
CA HIS A 205 -1.80 0.81 -5.29
C HIS A 205 -1.56 2.23 -4.78
N SER A 206 -1.84 2.46 -3.48
CA SER A 206 -1.48 3.69 -2.76
C SER A 206 -2.00 4.98 -3.42
N GLN A 207 -1.14 5.92 -3.81
CA GLN A 207 -1.51 7.11 -4.58
C GLN A 207 -2.27 6.74 -5.86
N GLY A 208 -1.83 5.67 -6.54
CA GLY A 208 -2.53 5.15 -7.72
C GLY A 208 -3.98 4.80 -7.44
N THR A 209 -4.30 4.33 -6.23
CA THR A 209 -5.69 4.04 -5.83
C THR A 209 -6.54 5.30 -5.73
N ALA A 210 -5.99 6.40 -5.20
CA ALA A 210 -6.71 7.67 -5.19
C ALA A 210 -7.05 8.15 -6.62
N HIS A 211 -6.11 7.97 -7.56
CA HIS A 211 -6.34 8.30 -8.97
C HIS A 211 -7.30 7.32 -9.64
N ALA A 212 -7.23 6.03 -9.34
CA ALA A 212 -8.13 5.02 -9.91
C ALA A 212 -9.59 5.19 -9.43
N VAL A 213 -9.81 5.59 -8.17
CA VAL A 213 -11.13 5.96 -7.64
C VAL A 213 -11.75 7.11 -8.44
N ARG A 214 -10.95 8.11 -8.79
CA ARG A 214 -11.39 9.23 -9.64
C ARG A 214 -11.59 8.81 -11.09
N LEU A 215 -10.67 8.01 -11.63
CA LEU A 215 -10.72 7.48 -13.00
C LEU A 215 -12.00 6.68 -13.25
N LEU A 216 -12.36 5.79 -12.33
CA LEU A 216 -13.62 5.04 -12.40
C LEU A 216 -14.82 5.98 -12.53
N GLN A 217 -14.88 7.03 -11.72
CA GLN A 217 -16.00 7.97 -11.70
C GLN A 217 -16.06 8.88 -12.95
N GLN A 218 -14.91 9.32 -13.46
CA GLN A 218 -14.87 10.29 -14.56
C GLN A 218 -14.79 9.67 -15.95
N GLU A 219 -14.16 8.51 -16.09
CA GLU A 219 -13.86 7.94 -17.41
C GLU A 219 -14.66 6.65 -17.69
N ILE A 220 -15.14 5.94 -16.66
CA ILE A 220 -15.72 4.59 -16.84
C ILE A 220 -17.20 4.55 -16.47
N LEU A 221 -17.57 5.03 -15.27
CA LEU A 221 -18.96 5.07 -14.85
C LEU A 221 -19.77 6.01 -15.76
N GLY A 222 -21.01 5.61 -16.09
CA GLY A 222 -21.85 6.38 -17.02
C GLY A 222 -21.45 6.27 -18.49
N THR A 223 -20.44 5.48 -18.83
CA THR A 223 -20.00 5.24 -20.22
C THR A 223 -20.13 3.75 -20.59
N PRO A 224 -20.12 3.40 -21.89
CA PRO A 224 -20.11 1.99 -22.34
C PRO A 224 -18.88 1.19 -21.85
N LEU A 225 -17.80 1.85 -21.40
CA LEU A 225 -16.62 1.19 -20.87
C LEU A 225 -16.93 0.33 -19.64
N ARG A 226 -17.96 0.74 -18.87
CA ARG A 226 -18.41 -0.02 -17.69
C ARG A 226 -18.76 -1.48 -18.02
N LEU A 227 -19.32 -1.75 -19.19
CA LEU A 227 -19.69 -3.10 -19.62
C LEU A 227 -18.48 -3.99 -19.92
N ARG A 228 -17.33 -3.39 -20.18
CA ARG A 228 -16.06 -4.10 -20.44
C ARG A 228 -15.16 -4.19 -19.20
N LEU A 229 -15.54 -3.53 -18.10
CA LEU A 229 -14.80 -3.59 -16.84
C LEU A 229 -15.02 -4.96 -16.19
N VAL A 230 -13.95 -5.75 -16.11
CA VAL A 230 -13.95 -7.05 -15.41
C VAL A 230 -14.02 -6.83 -13.91
N ALA A 231 -13.12 -6.04 -13.35
CA ALA A 231 -13.11 -5.63 -11.94
C ALA A 231 -12.14 -4.46 -11.75
N ALA A 232 -12.25 -3.77 -10.59
CA ALA A 232 -11.28 -2.78 -10.16
C ALA A 232 -10.62 -3.21 -8.83
N TYR A 233 -9.30 -3.42 -8.86
CA TYR A 233 -8.43 -3.75 -7.73
C TYR A 233 -7.84 -2.45 -7.18
N LEU A 234 -8.48 -1.87 -6.18
CA LEU A 234 -8.15 -0.56 -5.61
C LEU A 234 -7.44 -0.74 -4.26
N ILE A 235 -6.21 -1.24 -4.29
CA ILE A 235 -5.50 -1.74 -3.11
C ILE A 235 -4.64 -0.65 -2.46
N GLY A 236 -4.50 -0.69 -1.13
CA GLY A 236 -3.59 0.19 -0.39
C GLY A 236 -4.00 1.66 -0.39
N GLY A 237 -5.29 1.97 -0.50
CA GLY A 237 -5.81 3.32 -0.51
C GLY A 237 -7.21 3.42 0.10
N TYR A 238 -7.72 4.63 0.19
CA TYR A 238 -9.08 4.85 0.67
C TYR A 238 -10.10 4.65 -0.44
N VAL A 239 -10.97 3.69 -0.24
CA VAL A 239 -12.19 3.47 -1.03
C VAL A 239 -13.36 3.52 -0.07
N PRO A 240 -14.31 4.46 -0.23
CA PRO A 240 -15.41 4.61 0.70
C PRO A 240 -16.34 3.39 0.67
N ASP A 241 -16.85 2.98 1.82
CA ASP A 241 -17.78 1.87 1.96
C ASP A 241 -19.07 2.05 1.13
N SER A 242 -19.46 3.31 0.91
CA SER A 242 -20.57 3.72 0.05
C SER A 242 -20.27 3.65 -1.46
N PHE A 243 -19.12 3.14 -1.89
CA PHE A 243 -18.73 3.15 -3.31
C PHE A 243 -19.78 2.51 -4.22
N GLY A 244 -20.50 1.51 -3.72
CA GLY A 244 -21.62 0.87 -4.43
C GLY A 244 -22.73 1.81 -4.86
N GLU A 245 -22.92 2.94 -4.19
CA GLU A 245 -23.93 3.97 -4.54
C GLU A 245 -23.65 4.66 -5.88
N LEU A 246 -22.43 4.53 -6.41
CA LEU A 246 -22.06 5.02 -7.74
C LEU A 246 -22.50 4.08 -8.87
N GLY A 247 -23.19 2.98 -8.55
CA GLY A 247 -23.66 1.98 -9.51
C GLY A 247 -22.60 0.94 -9.88
N LEU A 248 -21.45 0.89 -9.18
CA LEU A 248 -20.45 -0.15 -9.31
C LEU A 248 -20.28 -0.84 -7.95
N PRO A 249 -20.84 -2.04 -7.75
CA PRO A 249 -20.89 -2.69 -6.44
C PRO A 249 -19.49 -3.04 -5.92
N VAL A 250 -19.38 -3.16 -4.59
CA VAL A 250 -18.24 -3.81 -3.96
C VAL A 250 -18.33 -5.31 -4.22
N CYS A 251 -17.22 -5.95 -4.59
CA CYS A 251 -17.17 -7.40 -4.84
C CYS A 251 -17.43 -8.17 -3.53
N ASP A 252 -18.27 -9.21 -3.59
CA ASP A 252 -18.61 -10.07 -2.45
C ASP A 252 -18.55 -11.57 -2.79
N THR A 253 -18.07 -11.92 -3.97
CA THR A 253 -17.78 -13.30 -4.35
C THR A 253 -16.53 -13.40 -5.23
N PRO A 254 -15.85 -14.58 -5.26
CA PRO A 254 -14.59 -14.73 -6.00
C PRO A 254 -14.69 -14.46 -7.50
N ARG A 255 -15.84 -14.76 -8.12
CA ARG A 255 -16.05 -14.64 -9.58
C ARG A 255 -16.93 -13.49 -10.00
N GLN A 256 -17.36 -12.65 -9.07
CA GLN A 256 -18.17 -11.48 -9.39
C GLN A 256 -17.40 -10.52 -10.30
N THR A 257 -18.04 -10.01 -11.34
CA THR A 257 -17.48 -9.06 -12.29
C THR A 257 -18.22 -7.74 -12.27
N GLY A 258 -17.66 -6.69 -12.88
CA GLY A 258 -18.24 -5.34 -12.84
C GLY A 258 -18.33 -4.78 -11.42
N CYS A 259 -17.32 -5.02 -10.58
CA CYS A 259 -17.29 -4.61 -9.18
C CYS A 259 -15.92 -4.07 -8.78
N VAL A 260 -15.85 -3.40 -7.62
CA VAL A 260 -14.60 -2.92 -7.01
C VAL A 260 -14.23 -3.76 -5.79
N LEU A 261 -12.95 -3.93 -5.56
CA LEU A 261 -12.41 -4.49 -4.32
C LEU A 261 -11.27 -3.63 -3.80
N SER A 262 -11.12 -3.61 -2.49
CA SER A 262 -10.07 -2.87 -1.80
C SER A 262 -9.76 -3.52 -0.46
N TYR A 263 -8.56 -3.35 0.01
CA TYR A 263 -8.12 -3.62 1.37
C TYR A 263 -6.82 -2.87 1.67
N ASN A 264 -6.50 -2.76 2.95
CA ASN A 264 -5.28 -2.13 3.48
C ASN A 264 -4.76 -3.01 4.62
N SER A 265 -3.62 -3.66 4.43
CA SER A 265 -3.09 -4.65 5.36
C SER A 265 -2.43 -4.00 6.58
N SER A 266 -2.84 -4.47 7.76
CA SER A 266 -2.36 -4.02 9.07
C SER A 266 -2.00 -5.22 9.94
N GLU A 267 -0.96 -5.09 10.75
CA GLU A 267 -0.66 -6.06 11.80
C GLU A 267 -1.81 -6.07 12.81
N THR A 268 -2.28 -7.27 13.16
CA THR A 268 -3.40 -7.45 14.10
C THR A 268 -3.14 -6.70 15.41
N GLY A 269 -4.14 -5.96 15.86
CA GLY A 269 -4.05 -5.14 17.06
C GLY A 269 -3.28 -3.83 16.90
N ARG A 270 -2.72 -3.54 15.72
CA ARG A 270 -2.05 -2.26 15.40
C ARG A 270 -2.96 -1.36 14.58
N SER A 271 -2.88 -0.07 14.83
CA SER A 271 -3.71 0.94 14.16
C SER A 271 -2.96 1.77 13.13
N GLY A 272 -1.71 1.44 12.85
CA GLY A 272 -0.84 2.27 11.99
C GLY A 272 -1.32 2.37 10.55
N ALA A 273 -1.96 1.33 10.01
CA ALA A 273 -2.57 1.40 8.67
C ALA A 273 -3.75 2.38 8.58
N ARG A 274 -4.30 2.86 9.70
CA ARG A 274 -5.28 3.95 9.73
C ARG A 274 -4.78 5.21 9.03
N MET A 275 -3.48 5.48 9.07
CA MET A 275 -2.87 6.60 8.35
C MET A 275 -3.15 6.56 6.83
N ILE A 276 -3.45 5.39 6.28
CA ILE A 276 -3.75 5.22 4.85
C ILE A 276 -5.22 5.50 4.54
N VAL A 277 -6.13 5.25 5.49
CA VAL A 277 -7.58 5.31 5.23
C VAL A 277 -8.30 6.45 5.97
N ASP A 278 -7.79 6.94 7.10
CA ASP A 278 -8.46 7.99 7.87
C ASP A 278 -8.04 9.40 7.39
N ASN A 279 -8.96 10.36 7.54
CA ASN A 279 -8.73 11.79 7.22
C ASN A 279 -8.18 12.01 5.80
N LYS A 280 -8.81 11.35 4.81
CA LYS A 280 -8.42 11.48 3.41
C LYS A 280 -9.31 12.45 2.67
N THR A 281 -8.67 13.21 1.77
CA THR A 281 -9.34 13.92 0.69
C THR A 281 -9.35 13.01 -0.54
N TYR A 282 -10.51 12.80 -1.11
CA TYR A 282 -10.71 11.91 -2.25
C TYR A 282 -11.76 12.47 -3.19
N TRP A 283 -11.78 11.97 -4.42
CA TRP A 283 -12.77 12.37 -5.42
C TRP A 283 -14.08 11.64 -5.19
N TRP A 284 -15.16 12.39 -5.05
CA TRP A 284 -16.49 11.85 -4.82
C TRP A 284 -17.57 12.68 -5.51
N ARG A 285 -18.33 12.05 -6.42
CA ARG A 285 -19.48 12.67 -7.13
C ARG A 285 -19.16 14.04 -7.76
N GLY A 286 -18.00 14.14 -8.40
CA GLY A 286 -17.60 15.34 -9.13
C GLY A 286 -16.79 16.37 -8.32
N ALA A 287 -16.52 16.13 -7.04
CA ALA A 287 -15.78 17.08 -6.20
C ALA A 287 -14.75 16.36 -5.31
N LEU A 288 -13.74 17.12 -4.87
CA LEU A 288 -12.87 16.68 -3.77
C LEU A 288 -13.63 16.78 -2.45
N THR A 289 -13.69 15.68 -1.73
CA THR A 289 -14.39 15.56 -0.45
C THR A 289 -13.40 15.06 0.59
N THR A 290 -13.47 15.61 1.80
CA THR A 290 -12.67 15.14 2.93
C THR A 290 -13.58 14.41 3.91
N HIS A 291 -13.15 13.24 4.37
CA HIS A 291 -13.83 12.54 5.45
C HIS A 291 -12.90 12.43 6.66
N GLY A 292 -13.49 12.29 7.83
CA GLY A 292 -12.78 11.96 9.06
C GLY A 292 -12.46 10.47 9.18
N ARG A 293 -12.70 9.89 10.35
CA ARG A 293 -12.60 8.46 10.57
C ARG A 293 -13.84 7.77 9.98
N SER A 294 -13.64 6.89 9.01
CA SER A 294 -14.72 6.14 8.38
C SER A 294 -14.31 4.71 8.08
N ASN A 295 -15.28 3.87 7.75
CA ASN A 295 -15.00 2.54 7.24
C ASN A 295 -14.62 2.64 5.76
N ALA A 296 -13.43 2.13 5.42
CA ALA A 296 -13.05 1.86 4.05
C ALA A 296 -13.61 0.50 3.62
N VAL A 297 -13.75 0.30 2.32
CA VAL A 297 -14.02 -1.03 1.76
C VAL A 297 -12.91 -1.99 2.20
N CYS A 298 -13.30 -3.16 2.69
CA CYS A 298 -12.41 -4.28 2.92
C CYS A 298 -13.01 -5.55 2.32
N VAL A 299 -12.36 -6.06 1.26
CA VAL A 299 -12.64 -7.37 0.67
C VAL A 299 -11.46 -8.26 1.01
N ASN A 300 -11.71 -9.32 1.77
CA ASN A 300 -10.66 -10.23 2.22
C ASN A 300 -10.08 -11.01 1.02
N PRO A 301 -8.78 -10.89 0.71
CA PRO A 301 -8.18 -11.51 -0.47
C PRO A 301 -8.02 -13.04 -0.37
N LEU A 302 -8.38 -13.66 0.76
CA LEU A 302 -8.40 -15.13 0.90
C LEU A 302 -9.78 -15.73 0.70
N THR A 303 -10.85 -14.95 0.93
CA THR A 303 -12.25 -15.39 0.77
C THR A 303 -12.95 -14.72 -0.41
N TRP A 304 -12.43 -13.56 -0.85
CA TRP A 304 -13.02 -12.68 -1.85
C TRP A 304 -14.41 -12.19 -1.48
N ARG A 305 -14.68 -12.13 -0.18
CA ARG A 305 -15.92 -11.61 0.39
C ARG A 305 -15.66 -10.26 1.03
N ARG A 306 -16.65 -9.40 0.90
CA ARG A 306 -16.71 -8.19 1.69
C ARG A 306 -16.94 -8.59 3.15
N GLU A 307 -16.04 -8.14 4.02
CA GLU A 307 -16.13 -8.35 5.46
C GLU A 307 -16.16 -6.98 6.15
N GLY A 308 -16.81 -6.93 7.29
CA GLY A 308 -17.00 -5.69 8.06
C GLY A 308 -18.49 -5.38 8.24
N GLY A 309 -18.83 -4.57 9.24
CA GLY A 309 -20.19 -4.35 9.70
C GLY A 309 -20.54 -5.28 10.86
N SER A 310 -21.82 -5.55 11.06
CA SER A 310 -22.34 -6.34 12.18
C SER A 310 -22.34 -7.87 11.96
N ASP A 311 -21.94 -8.34 10.76
CA ASP A 311 -21.90 -9.76 10.46
C ASP A 311 -20.53 -10.36 10.83
N PRO A 312 -20.42 -11.21 11.88
CA PRO A 312 -19.18 -11.84 12.29
C PRO A 312 -18.83 -12.97 11.32
N ARG A 313 -18.20 -12.66 10.20
CA ARG A 313 -17.65 -13.70 9.31
C ARG A 313 -16.39 -14.32 9.91
N PRO A 314 -16.17 -15.62 9.70
CA PRO A 314 -15.01 -16.28 10.26
C PRO A 314 -13.70 -15.73 9.68
N VAL A 315 -12.67 -15.70 10.53
CA VAL A 315 -11.29 -15.39 10.13
C VAL A 315 -10.83 -16.41 9.09
N ALA A 316 -10.31 -15.94 7.96
CA ALA A 316 -9.68 -16.83 7.01
C ALA A 316 -8.33 -17.31 7.58
N PRO A 317 -8.13 -18.62 7.76
CA PRO A 317 -6.91 -19.17 8.37
C PRO A 317 -5.70 -18.98 7.45
N ALA A 318 -4.49 -19.04 8.03
CA ALA A 318 -3.24 -18.94 7.27
C ALA A 318 -3.15 -20.04 6.19
N THR A 319 -3.68 -21.24 6.46
CA THR A 319 -3.73 -22.37 5.50
C THR A 319 -4.54 -22.08 4.23
N ALA A 320 -5.37 -21.04 4.23
CA ALA A 320 -6.08 -20.60 3.03
C ALA A 320 -5.22 -19.69 2.12
N ASN A 321 -4.02 -19.28 2.56
CA ASN A 321 -3.13 -18.45 1.77
C ASN A 321 -2.26 -19.31 0.84
N PRO A 322 -2.54 -19.33 -0.47
CA PRO A 322 -1.82 -20.20 -1.41
C PRO A 322 -0.39 -19.77 -1.68
N GLY A 323 -0.06 -18.51 -1.43
CA GLY A 323 1.32 -18.05 -1.59
C GLY A 323 1.52 -16.56 -1.51
N SER A 324 2.51 -16.19 -0.72
CA SER A 324 2.99 -14.82 -0.51
C SER A 324 4.34 -14.63 -1.21
N LEU A 325 4.56 -13.46 -1.78
CA LEU A 325 5.81 -13.01 -2.38
C LEU A 325 6.35 -11.85 -1.57
N PRO A 326 7.53 -11.95 -0.93
CA PRO A 326 8.09 -10.84 -0.20
C PRO A 326 8.41 -9.67 -1.15
N PHE A 327 8.01 -8.46 -0.76
CA PHE A 327 8.39 -7.26 -1.48
C PHE A 327 9.92 -7.14 -1.42
N PRO A 328 10.61 -6.99 -2.57
CA PRO A 328 12.06 -6.98 -2.60
C PRO A 328 12.63 -5.85 -1.76
N THR A 329 13.13 -6.17 -0.56
CA THR A 329 13.81 -5.22 0.32
C THR A 329 15.32 -5.14 0.04
N ALA A 330 15.84 -6.10 -0.74
CA ALA A 330 17.23 -6.14 -1.15
C ALA A 330 17.58 -4.94 -2.05
N PRO A 331 18.86 -4.49 -2.07
CA PRO A 331 19.24 -3.30 -2.79
C PRO A 331 18.72 -3.38 -4.23
N PHE A 332 17.95 -2.40 -4.59
CA PHE A 332 17.25 -2.19 -5.83
C PHE A 332 18.23 -2.12 -7.02
N GLY A 333 18.91 -3.15 -7.33
CA GLY A 333 19.91 -3.18 -8.38
C GLY A 333 20.12 -4.56 -9.00
N ASN A 334 19.53 -5.61 -8.41
CA ASN A 334 19.71 -6.97 -8.93
C ASN A 334 18.39 -7.55 -9.44
N THR A 335 17.82 -6.94 -10.46
CA THR A 335 16.66 -7.42 -11.22
C THR A 335 16.99 -8.67 -12.06
N ALA A 336 18.24 -9.08 -12.12
CA ALA A 336 18.71 -10.27 -12.84
C ALA A 336 18.46 -11.58 -12.06
N LYS A 337 18.03 -11.54 -10.80
CA LYS A 337 17.70 -12.76 -10.06
C LYS A 337 16.28 -13.20 -10.40
N PRO A 338 16.07 -14.51 -10.65
CA PRO A 338 14.71 -15.04 -10.78
C PRO A 338 13.90 -14.76 -9.50
N MET A 339 12.61 -14.46 -9.66
CA MET A 339 11.73 -14.27 -8.53
C MET A 339 11.77 -15.50 -7.59
N PRO A 340 11.73 -15.30 -6.26
CA PRO A 340 11.73 -16.43 -5.33
C PRO A 340 10.46 -17.28 -5.51
N ALA A 341 10.46 -18.48 -4.91
CA ALA A 341 9.24 -19.25 -4.77
C ALA A 341 8.27 -18.56 -3.82
N LEU A 342 6.99 -18.80 -4.02
CA LEU A 342 5.94 -18.33 -3.12
C LEU A 342 6.03 -19.03 -1.76
N ILE A 343 5.71 -18.29 -0.69
CA ILE A 343 5.64 -18.81 0.68
C ILE A 343 4.16 -19.10 0.98
N SER A 344 3.78 -20.38 0.99
CA SER A 344 2.42 -20.78 1.32
C SER A 344 2.14 -20.71 2.83
N ASN A 345 0.88 -20.50 3.19
CA ASN A 345 0.39 -20.52 4.57
C ASN A 345 1.08 -19.51 5.50
N LEU A 346 1.54 -18.37 4.95
CA LEU A 346 2.29 -17.37 5.72
C LEU A 346 1.39 -16.64 6.72
N THR A 347 0.20 -16.23 6.31
CA THR A 347 -0.72 -15.45 7.14
C THR A 347 -2.17 -15.75 6.78
N GLY A 348 -3.04 -15.69 7.78
CA GLY A 348 -4.47 -15.53 7.59
C GLY A 348 -4.84 -14.08 7.37
N ALA A 349 -6.14 -13.80 7.23
CA ALA A 349 -6.64 -12.46 7.04
C ALA A 349 -8.07 -12.29 7.59
N THR A 350 -8.36 -11.12 8.17
CA THR A 350 -9.69 -10.73 8.65
C THR A 350 -9.91 -9.25 8.43
N CYS A 351 -11.01 -8.87 7.81
CA CYS A 351 -11.40 -7.47 7.73
C CYS A 351 -11.98 -6.98 9.07
N ARG A 352 -11.42 -5.89 9.58
CA ARG A 352 -11.89 -5.24 10.81
C ARG A 352 -11.90 -3.73 10.66
N ALA A 353 -13.06 -3.12 10.79
CA ALA A 353 -13.23 -1.66 10.71
C ALA A 353 -12.53 -1.03 9.49
N GLY A 354 -12.65 -1.65 8.31
CA GLY A 354 -12.08 -1.15 7.05
C GLY A 354 -10.58 -1.40 6.85
N LEU A 355 -9.95 -2.17 7.74
CA LEU A 355 -8.58 -2.67 7.59
C LEU A 355 -8.58 -4.19 7.44
N LEU A 356 -7.56 -4.72 6.80
CA LEU A 356 -7.28 -6.15 6.71
C LEU A 356 -6.24 -6.52 7.76
N ASP A 357 -6.68 -7.08 8.86
CA ASP A 357 -5.80 -7.58 9.92
C ASP A 357 -5.10 -8.86 9.46
N VAL A 358 -3.78 -8.88 9.59
CA VAL A 358 -2.91 -10.00 9.23
C VAL A 358 -1.87 -10.25 10.32
N ASP A 359 -1.54 -11.54 10.53
CA ASP A 359 -0.50 -11.98 11.47
C ASP A 359 0.60 -12.71 10.70
N VAL A 360 1.68 -11.99 10.40
CA VAL A 360 2.85 -12.57 9.76
C VAL A 360 3.87 -12.92 10.84
N PRO A 361 4.20 -14.21 11.04
CA PRO A 361 5.19 -14.63 12.04
C PRO A 361 6.52 -13.92 11.81
N TRP A 362 7.13 -13.40 12.88
CA TRP A 362 8.32 -12.55 12.79
C TRP A 362 9.47 -13.20 11.99
N LEU A 363 9.82 -14.44 12.32
CA LEU A 363 10.91 -15.15 11.62
C LEU A 363 10.56 -15.53 10.18
N ALA A 364 9.37 -16.08 9.95
CA ALA A 364 8.91 -16.46 8.61
C ALA A 364 8.60 -15.23 7.75
N GLY A 365 8.23 -14.13 8.39
CA GLY A 365 7.84 -12.89 7.74
C GLY A 365 8.97 -11.87 7.58
N TRP A 366 10.24 -12.23 7.77
CA TRP A 366 11.36 -11.29 7.68
C TRP A 366 11.39 -10.52 6.34
N GLY A 367 11.12 -11.19 5.21
CA GLY A 367 11.04 -10.57 3.90
C GLY A 367 9.87 -9.60 3.71
N PHE A 368 8.92 -9.56 4.65
CA PHE A 368 7.78 -8.63 4.68
C PHE A 368 7.94 -7.52 5.72
N THR A 369 9.12 -7.43 6.35
CA THR A 369 9.41 -6.41 7.36
C THR A 369 10.03 -5.20 6.70
N ASP A 370 9.27 -4.13 6.63
CA ASP A 370 9.68 -2.83 6.13
C ASP A 370 9.55 -1.74 7.21
N LYS A 371 9.95 -0.50 6.87
CA LYS A 371 9.91 0.62 7.81
C LYS A 371 8.49 0.95 8.29
N LEU A 372 7.48 0.74 7.46
CA LEU A 372 6.08 1.02 7.82
C LEU A 372 5.55 -0.04 8.77
N ARG A 373 5.94 -1.32 8.59
CA ARG A 373 5.62 -2.37 9.55
C ARG A 373 6.25 -2.09 10.90
N VAL A 374 7.56 -1.84 10.93
CA VAL A 374 8.29 -1.61 12.18
C VAL A 374 7.75 -0.41 12.94
N ALA A 375 7.56 0.72 12.26
CA ALA A 375 7.13 1.96 12.91
C ALA A 375 5.64 1.97 13.26
N PHE A 376 4.79 1.41 12.41
CA PHE A 376 3.35 1.62 12.48
C PHE A 376 2.52 0.33 12.49
N GLY A 377 3.11 -0.83 12.21
CA GLY A 377 2.38 -2.09 12.02
C GLY A 377 1.58 -2.13 10.72
N SER A 378 1.98 -1.36 9.71
CA SER A 378 1.33 -1.33 8.40
C SER A 378 2.12 -2.16 7.40
N TYR A 379 1.44 -3.06 6.70
CA TYR A 379 2.01 -3.84 5.60
C TYR A 379 1.78 -3.19 4.23
N HIS A 380 1.60 -1.88 4.19
CA HIS A 380 1.24 -1.14 2.98
C HIS A 380 2.10 -1.47 1.76
N LEU A 381 3.42 -1.60 1.92
CA LEU A 381 4.30 -1.97 0.80
C LEU A 381 4.10 -3.43 0.35
N ASN A 382 3.55 -4.28 1.19
CA ASN A 382 3.35 -5.71 0.97
C ASN A 382 1.89 -6.09 0.73
N ASP A 383 0.99 -5.12 0.54
CA ASP A 383 -0.44 -5.38 0.31
C ASP A 383 -0.66 -6.42 -0.82
N TYR A 384 0.07 -6.31 -1.93
CA TYR A 384 0.02 -7.28 -3.02
C TYR A 384 0.79 -8.56 -2.70
N GLY A 385 2.01 -8.43 -2.20
CA GLY A 385 2.91 -9.54 -1.97
C GLY A 385 2.37 -10.56 -0.97
N LEU A 386 1.74 -10.12 0.12
CA LEU A 386 1.14 -11.02 1.11
C LEU A 386 0.11 -11.99 0.51
N PHE A 387 -0.55 -11.59 -0.56
CA PHE A 387 -1.64 -12.35 -1.19
C PHE A 387 -1.41 -12.60 -2.68
N TYR A 388 -0.15 -12.63 -3.11
CA TYR A 388 0.25 -12.68 -4.53
C TYR A 388 -0.47 -13.78 -5.31
N ALA A 389 -0.41 -15.04 -4.84
CA ALA A 389 -1.03 -16.16 -5.53
C ALA A 389 -2.56 -16.07 -5.54
N SER A 390 -3.16 -15.62 -4.44
CA SER A 390 -4.60 -15.45 -4.34
C SER A 390 -5.11 -14.34 -5.27
N LEU A 391 -4.42 -13.20 -5.33
CA LEU A 391 -4.73 -12.11 -6.26
C LEU A 391 -4.63 -12.58 -7.71
N ARG A 392 -3.57 -13.31 -8.05
CA ARG A 392 -3.34 -13.84 -9.38
C ARG A 392 -4.48 -14.77 -9.81
N GLN A 393 -4.80 -15.76 -9.00
CA GLN A 393 -5.88 -16.70 -9.27
C GLN A 393 -7.23 -15.98 -9.40
N ASN A 394 -7.50 -15.03 -8.52
CA ASN A 394 -8.75 -14.27 -8.57
C ASN A 394 -8.88 -13.44 -9.85
N ALA A 395 -7.81 -12.82 -10.34
CA ALA A 395 -7.84 -12.09 -11.60
C ALA A 395 -8.18 -13.02 -12.78
N GLU A 396 -7.57 -14.21 -12.82
CA GLU A 396 -7.86 -15.25 -13.84
C GLU A 396 -9.32 -15.73 -13.77
N ASP A 397 -9.82 -15.98 -12.55
CA ASP A 397 -11.20 -16.43 -12.31
C ASP A 397 -12.24 -15.37 -12.75
N ARG A 398 -11.98 -14.09 -12.45
CA ARG A 398 -12.87 -12.98 -12.84
C ARG A 398 -12.87 -12.77 -14.36
N VAL A 399 -11.71 -12.83 -15.01
CA VAL A 399 -11.62 -12.77 -16.49
C VAL A 399 -12.40 -13.91 -17.13
N THR A 400 -12.26 -15.13 -16.59
CA THR A 400 -13.01 -16.30 -17.06
C THR A 400 -14.50 -16.14 -16.83
N GLY A 401 -14.91 -15.64 -15.66
CA GLY A 401 -16.31 -15.36 -15.31
C GLY A 401 -16.93 -14.33 -16.26
N TRP A 402 -16.24 -13.22 -16.50
CA TRP A 402 -16.68 -12.17 -17.41
C TRP A 402 -16.91 -12.72 -18.84
N ARG A 403 -15.96 -13.50 -19.36
CA ARG A 403 -16.08 -14.09 -20.70
C ARG A 403 -17.25 -15.07 -20.80
N SER A 404 -17.52 -15.83 -19.76
CA SER A 404 -18.63 -16.78 -19.73
C SER A 404 -19.98 -16.07 -19.75
N GLN A 405 -20.14 -15.00 -18.97
CA GLN A 405 -21.34 -14.17 -18.93
C GLN A 405 -21.64 -13.51 -20.28
N HIS A 406 -20.63 -12.95 -20.93
CA HIS A 406 -20.81 -12.26 -22.21
C HIS A 406 -21.07 -13.20 -23.38
N ARG A 407 -20.50 -14.41 -23.36
CA ARG A 407 -20.85 -15.45 -24.35
C ARG A 407 -22.31 -15.89 -24.24
N GLN A 408 -22.84 -16.01 -23.03
CA GLN A 408 -24.26 -16.36 -22.82
C GLN A 408 -25.20 -15.27 -23.33
N LEU A 409 -24.86 -14.02 -23.12
CA LEU A 409 -25.62 -12.88 -23.63
C LEU A 409 -25.66 -12.88 -25.17
N ASP A 410 -24.51 -13.08 -25.83
CA ASP A 410 -24.44 -13.13 -27.30
C ASP A 410 -25.29 -14.27 -27.89
N LEU A 411 -25.38 -15.42 -27.21
CA LEU A 411 -26.21 -16.53 -27.63
C LEU A 411 -27.70 -16.25 -27.43
N SER A 412 -28.07 -15.61 -26.31
CA SER A 412 -29.47 -15.28 -26.00
C SER A 412 -30.06 -14.16 -26.89
N THR A 413 -29.21 -13.32 -27.49
CA THR A 413 -29.63 -12.24 -28.41
C THR A 413 -29.76 -12.70 -29.87
N ARG A 414 -29.28 -13.91 -30.18
CA ARG A 414 -29.37 -14.53 -31.54
C ARG A 414 -30.50 -15.53 -31.67
N THR A 415 -31.19 -15.86 -30.60
CA THR A 415 -32.41 -16.68 -30.55
C THR A 415 -33.65 -15.81 -30.42
#